data_af589f0917581bb998c416f5fd1cafb3
#
_entry.id   af589f0917581bb998c416f5fd1cafb3
#
_cell.length_a   1.000
_cell.length_b   1.000
_cell.length_c   1.000
_cell.angle_alpha   90.00
_cell.angle_beta   90.00
_cell.angle_gamma   90.00
#
_symmetry.space_group_name_H-M   'P 1'
#
loop_
_entity.id
_entity.type
_entity.pdbx_description
1 polymer ?
#
loop_
_entity_poly.entity_id
_entity_poly.type
_entity_poly.pdbx_seq_one_letter_code
_entity_poly.pdbx_strand_id
1 'polypeptide(L)'
;MRQARVPASVERLERFYGPLAQPPSDPFALYVWEVLSLHTTPPRRDAGMTALRRIPALTPDSMGKAARAKLEAAVALAGPYREERIRALLAGVGAFRRNRDFSERLRGDIADAGQALDELPHLASVSGQWMLLLAGGHLMLPADPHIARVLSRLGSDLKTAENEIGEALSALQRSALYLAHHGRATCVETKPLCHICP
;
A
#
# COMPACT_ATOMS: atom_id res chain seq x y z
N MET A 1 23.83 -20.83 14.44
CA MET A 1 23.01 -19.61 14.22
C MET A 1 21.63 -20.05 13.72
N ARG A 2 20.53 -19.69 14.41
CA ARG A 2 19.18 -19.93 13.86
C ARG A 2 19.02 -19.05 12.61
N GLN A 3 18.73 -19.65 11.48
CA GLN A 3 18.45 -18.92 10.26
C GLN A 3 17.26 -17.97 10.51
N ALA A 4 17.37 -16.70 10.10
CA ALA A 4 16.32 -15.72 10.26
C ALA A 4 15.03 -16.25 9.57
N ARG A 5 13.94 -16.39 10.34
CA ARG A 5 12.73 -17.08 9.86
C ARG A 5 11.97 -16.26 8.82
N VAL A 6 11.88 -14.94 9.03
CA VAL A 6 11.07 -14.08 8.18
C VAL A 6 11.68 -13.93 6.80
N PRO A 7 12.99 -13.61 6.63
CA PRO A 7 13.60 -13.55 5.31
C PRO A 7 13.48 -14.86 4.52
N ALA A 8 13.76 -16.01 5.16
CA ALA A 8 13.62 -17.30 4.50
C ALA A 8 12.18 -17.62 4.08
N SER A 9 11.19 -17.18 4.85
CA SER A 9 9.78 -17.32 4.51
C SER A 9 9.42 -16.41 3.32
N VAL A 10 9.90 -15.17 3.30
CA VAL A 10 9.67 -14.24 2.18
C VAL A 10 10.25 -14.80 0.87
N GLU A 11 11.45 -15.37 0.89
CA GLU A 11 12.03 -16.03 -0.29
C GLU A 11 11.20 -17.20 -0.81
N ARG A 12 10.55 -17.97 0.08
CA ARG A 12 9.62 -19.04 -0.32
C ARG A 12 8.35 -18.46 -0.94
N LEU A 13 7.79 -17.37 -0.35
CA LEU A 13 6.63 -16.70 -0.90
C LEU A 13 6.92 -16.12 -2.29
N GLU A 14 8.10 -15.54 -2.48
CA GLU A 14 8.53 -15.01 -3.77
C GLU A 14 8.62 -16.10 -4.86
N ARG A 15 9.19 -17.25 -4.52
CA ARG A 15 9.22 -18.39 -5.43
C ARG A 15 7.84 -18.96 -5.73
N PHE A 16 6.94 -18.94 -4.75
CA PHE A 16 5.59 -19.49 -4.87
C PHE A 16 4.65 -18.59 -5.69
N TYR A 17 4.65 -17.28 -5.43
CA TYR A 17 3.76 -16.34 -6.12
C TYR A 17 4.34 -15.73 -7.39
N GLY A 18 5.66 -15.85 -7.58
CA GLY A 18 6.36 -15.10 -8.62
C GLY A 18 6.37 -13.59 -8.36
N PRO A 19 6.69 -12.78 -9.37
CA PRO A 19 6.75 -11.32 -9.22
C PRO A 19 5.37 -10.72 -8.96
N LEU A 20 5.25 -9.95 -7.89
CA LEU A 20 4.02 -9.21 -7.57
C LEU A 20 3.99 -7.85 -8.28
N ALA A 21 2.78 -7.39 -8.62
CA ALA A 21 2.58 -6.04 -9.11
C ALA A 21 3.07 -5.01 -8.07
N GLN A 22 3.93 -4.11 -8.51
CA GLN A 22 4.51 -3.09 -7.64
C GLN A 22 3.55 -1.91 -7.48
N PRO A 23 3.33 -1.43 -6.24
CA PRO A 23 2.63 -0.18 -6.00
C PRO A 23 3.40 1.01 -6.63
N PRO A 24 2.72 2.13 -6.93
CA PRO A 24 3.41 3.34 -7.35
C PRO A 24 4.38 3.85 -6.29
N SER A 25 5.52 4.42 -6.72
CA SER A 25 6.48 5.11 -5.84
C SER A 25 6.21 6.63 -5.74
N ASP A 26 5.46 7.20 -6.68
CA ASP A 26 5.00 8.59 -6.60
C ASP A 26 3.96 8.74 -5.48
N PRO A 27 4.12 9.70 -4.53
CA PRO A 27 3.24 9.82 -3.38
C PRO A 27 1.77 10.03 -3.73
N PHE A 28 1.45 10.83 -4.76
CA PHE A 28 0.07 11.04 -5.16
C PHE A 28 -0.53 9.80 -5.83
N ALA A 29 0.21 9.18 -6.74
CA ALA A 29 -0.24 7.93 -7.37
C ALA A 29 -0.40 6.79 -6.34
N LEU A 30 0.45 6.75 -5.31
CA LEU A 30 0.33 5.79 -4.20
C LEU A 30 -0.89 6.10 -3.33
N TYR A 31 -1.17 7.37 -3.02
CA TYR A 31 -2.41 7.76 -2.35
C TYR A 31 -3.65 7.30 -3.14
N VAL A 32 -3.67 7.51 -4.45
CA VAL A 32 -4.74 7.03 -5.33
C VAL A 32 -4.87 5.51 -5.25
N TRP A 33 -3.74 4.80 -5.28
CA TRP A 33 -3.69 3.34 -5.19
C TRP A 33 -4.26 2.84 -3.84
N GLU A 34 -3.92 3.50 -2.73
CA GLU A 34 -4.46 3.20 -1.40
C GLU A 34 -5.98 3.45 -1.31
N VAL A 35 -6.45 4.59 -1.81
CA VAL A 35 -7.90 4.89 -1.85
C VAL A 35 -8.66 3.84 -2.68
N LEU A 36 -8.11 3.40 -3.81
CA LEU A 36 -8.72 2.35 -4.62
C LEU A 36 -8.64 0.97 -3.96
N SER A 37 -7.66 0.74 -3.08
CA SER A 37 -7.48 -0.55 -2.38
C SER A 37 -8.51 -0.82 -1.30
N LEU A 38 -9.20 0.20 -0.80
CA LEU A 38 -10.19 0.07 0.27
C LEU A 38 -11.35 -0.84 -0.17
N HIS A 39 -11.63 -1.89 0.60
CA HIS A 39 -12.75 -2.82 0.40
C HIS A 39 -12.86 -3.37 -1.03
N THR A 40 -11.73 -3.71 -1.66
CA THR A 40 -11.69 -4.26 -3.01
C THR A 40 -10.65 -5.37 -3.15
N THR A 41 -10.68 -6.05 -4.29
CA THR A 41 -9.68 -7.04 -4.64
C THR A 41 -8.56 -6.43 -5.50
N PRO A 42 -7.33 -6.96 -5.47
CA PRO A 42 -6.23 -6.46 -6.31
C PRO A 42 -6.58 -6.31 -7.80
N PRO A 43 -7.24 -7.28 -8.47
CA PRO A 43 -7.60 -7.12 -9.88
C PRO A 43 -8.52 -5.93 -10.15
N ARG A 44 -9.49 -5.67 -9.27
CA ARG A 44 -10.40 -4.52 -9.40
C ARG A 44 -9.68 -3.20 -9.17
N ARG A 45 -8.86 -3.11 -8.14
CA ARG A 45 -8.01 -1.94 -7.90
C ARG A 45 -7.17 -1.63 -9.14
N ASP A 46 -6.50 -2.64 -9.69
CA ASP A 46 -5.59 -2.49 -10.83
C ASP A 46 -6.33 -2.08 -12.11
N ALA A 47 -7.56 -2.55 -12.30
CA ALA A 47 -8.45 -2.08 -13.37
C ALA A 47 -8.78 -0.58 -13.21
N GLY A 48 -9.11 -0.13 -12.01
CA GLY A 48 -9.34 1.29 -11.70
C GLY A 48 -8.09 2.14 -11.95
N MET A 49 -6.92 1.70 -11.46
CA MET A 49 -5.63 2.38 -11.72
C MET A 49 -5.32 2.48 -13.22
N THR A 50 -5.53 1.40 -13.96
CA THR A 50 -5.31 1.38 -15.41
C THR A 50 -6.23 2.37 -16.14
N ALA A 51 -7.49 2.46 -15.74
CA ALA A 51 -8.44 3.41 -16.31
C ALA A 51 -8.05 4.87 -15.99
N LEU A 52 -7.59 5.15 -14.76
CA LEU A 52 -7.11 6.48 -14.38
C LEU A 52 -5.85 6.88 -15.16
N ARG A 53 -4.95 5.95 -15.46
CA ARG A 53 -3.78 6.20 -16.33
C ARG A 53 -4.19 6.60 -17.75
N ARG A 54 -5.24 5.99 -18.30
CA ARG A 54 -5.75 6.29 -19.66
C ARG A 54 -6.35 7.69 -19.79
N ILE A 55 -6.89 8.25 -18.72
CA ILE A 55 -7.43 9.61 -18.69
C ILE A 55 -6.44 10.64 -18.12
N PRO A 56 -5.14 10.42 -18.20
CA PRO A 56 -3.99 10.94 -17.45
C PRO A 56 -4.33 11.63 -16.11
N ALA A 57 -4.98 10.88 -15.22
CA ALA A 57 -5.46 11.41 -13.94
C ALA A 57 -4.61 10.97 -12.73
N LEU A 58 -3.30 10.76 -12.89
CA LEU A 58 -2.40 10.34 -11.81
C LEU A 58 -1.45 11.43 -11.33
N THR A 59 -1.82 12.69 -11.53
CA THR A 59 -1.20 13.83 -10.84
C THR A 59 -2.31 14.69 -10.23
N PRO A 60 -2.03 15.48 -9.15
CA PRO A 60 -3.03 16.36 -8.58
C PRO A 60 -3.66 17.33 -9.60
N ASP A 61 -2.85 17.84 -10.53
CA ASP A 61 -3.32 18.79 -11.53
C ASP A 61 -4.15 18.13 -12.63
N SER A 62 -3.71 16.98 -13.13
CA SER A 62 -4.46 16.26 -14.17
C SER A 62 -5.78 15.70 -13.63
N MET A 63 -5.77 15.13 -12.41
CA MET A 63 -6.99 14.62 -11.79
C MET A 63 -7.99 15.74 -11.50
N GLY A 64 -7.52 16.89 -11.02
CA GLY A 64 -8.39 18.03 -10.74
C GLY A 64 -9.03 18.69 -11.99
N LYS A 65 -8.43 18.45 -13.17
CA LYS A 65 -8.95 18.93 -14.47
C LYS A 65 -9.77 17.86 -15.22
N ALA A 66 -9.73 16.61 -14.77
CA ALA A 66 -10.43 15.53 -15.45
C ALA A 66 -11.96 15.67 -15.31
N ALA A 67 -12.67 15.33 -16.37
CA ALA A 67 -14.14 15.33 -16.32
C ALA A 67 -14.64 14.33 -15.29
N ARG A 68 -15.52 14.77 -14.41
CA ARG A 68 -16.06 13.98 -13.28
C ARG A 68 -16.59 12.62 -13.73
N ALA A 69 -17.36 12.58 -14.82
CA ALA A 69 -17.89 11.33 -15.35
C ALA A 69 -16.81 10.32 -15.74
N LYS A 70 -15.65 10.78 -16.26
CA LYS A 70 -14.51 9.91 -16.57
C LYS A 70 -13.84 9.36 -15.32
N LEU A 71 -13.69 10.19 -14.27
CA LEU A 71 -13.19 9.73 -12.97
C LEU A 71 -14.12 8.70 -12.34
N GLU A 72 -15.42 8.96 -12.35
CA GLU A 72 -16.43 8.05 -11.81
C GLU A 72 -16.44 6.70 -12.53
N ALA A 73 -16.37 6.71 -13.88
CA ALA A 73 -16.28 5.49 -14.67
C ALA A 73 -15.00 4.68 -14.34
N ALA A 74 -13.85 5.34 -14.20
CA ALA A 74 -12.60 4.68 -13.85
C ALA A 74 -12.64 4.10 -12.43
N VAL A 75 -13.12 4.87 -11.45
CA VAL A 75 -13.20 4.45 -10.04
C VAL A 75 -14.23 3.35 -9.82
N ALA A 76 -15.31 3.29 -10.60
CA ALA A 76 -16.31 2.22 -10.53
C ALA A 76 -15.71 0.84 -10.79
N LEU A 77 -14.65 0.74 -11.58
CA LEU A 77 -13.93 -0.52 -11.83
C LEU A 77 -13.27 -1.08 -10.57
N ALA A 78 -12.93 -0.21 -9.61
CA ALA A 78 -12.39 -0.63 -8.33
C ALA A 78 -13.43 -1.24 -7.37
N GLY A 79 -14.71 -1.35 -7.78
CA GLY A 79 -15.77 -2.00 -7.00
C GLY A 79 -16.67 -1.02 -6.24
N PRO A 80 -17.31 -1.45 -5.14
CA PRO A 80 -18.26 -0.63 -4.39
C PRO A 80 -17.61 0.63 -3.79
N TYR A 81 -18.43 1.51 -3.21
CA TYR A 81 -17.99 2.77 -2.57
C TYR A 81 -17.40 3.78 -3.57
N ARG A 82 -17.95 3.85 -4.79
CA ARG A 82 -17.50 4.78 -5.84
C ARG A 82 -17.49 6.24 -5.35
N GLU A 83 -18.57 6.67 -4.72
CA GLU A 83 -18.72 8.08 -4.31
C GLU A 83 -17.78 8.47 -3.19
N GLU A 84 -17.57 7.59 -2.22
CA GLU A 84 -16.61 7.78 -1.14
C GLU A 84 -15.19 7.89 -1.69
N ARG A 85 -14.83 7.01 -2.62
CA ARG A 85 -13.52 7.06 -3.29
C ARG A 85 -13.34 8.35 -4.08
N ILE A 86 -14.35 8.77 -4.87
CA ILE A 86 -14.27 10.04 -5.61
C ILE A 86 -14.11 11.22 -4.65
N ARG A 87 -14.85 11.24 -3.55
CA ARG A 87 -14.71 12.28 -2.51
C ARG A 87 -13.29 12.29 -1.95
N ALA A 88 -12.76 11.14 -1.57
CA ALA A 88 -11.40 11.00 -1.06
C ALA A 88 -10.36 11.48 -2.07
N LEU A 89 -10.45 11.05 -3.33
CA LEU A 89 -9.52 11.43 -4.39
C LEU A 89 -9.52 12.94 -4.64
N LEU A 90 -10.70 13.56 -4.75
CA LEU A 90 -10.79 15.02 -4.99
C LEU A 90 -10.31 15.82 -3.77
N ALA A 91 -10.60 15.36 -2.57
CA ALA A 91 -10.07 15.96 -1.35
C ALA A 91 -8.55 15.84 -1.27
N GLY A 92 -7.99 14.67 -1.65
CA GLY A 92 -6.55 14.46 -1.79
C GLY A 92 -5.90 15.39 -2.81
N VAL A 93 -6.52 15.60 -3.97
CA VAL A 93 -6.08 16.61 -4.95
C VAL A 93 -5.90 17.97 -4.29
N GLY A 94 -6.87 18.39 -3.48
CA GLY A 94 -6.80 19.65 -2.73
C GLY A 94 -5.62 19.68 -1.75
N ALA A 95 -5.42 18.60 -1.00
CA ALA A 95 -4.32 18.49 -0.03
C ALA A 95 -2.94 18.56 -0.72
N PHE A 96 -2.71 17.75 -1.74
CA PHE A 96 -1.44 17.74 -2.48
C PHE A 96 -1.14 19.06 -3.22
N ARG A 97 -2.17 19.81 -3.64
CA ARG A 97 -1.96 21.12 -4.25
C ARG A 97 -1.59 22.21 -3.24
N ARG A 98 -2.11 22.11 -2.01
CA ARG A 98 -1.71 23.02 -0.93
C ARG A 98 -0.32 22.74 -0.41
N ASN A 99 0.05 21.46 -0.32
CA ASN A 99 1.31 20.98 0.23
C ASN A 99 2.25 20.54 -0.90
N ARG A 100 2.84 21.49 -1.58
CA ARG A 100 3.74 21.20 -2.71
C ARG A 100 5.04 20.52 -2.29
N ASP A 101 5.43 20.68 -1.06
CA ASP A 101 6.57 20.06 -0.38
C ASP A 101 6.24 18.68 0.23
N PHE A 102 5.01 18.16 0.04
CA PHE A 102 4.56 16.90 0.61
C PHE A 102 5.56 15.75 0.41
N SER A 103 6.12 15.64 -0.79
CA SER A 103 7.09 14.57 -1.10
C SER A 103 8.41 14.72 -0.34
N GLU A 104 8.84 15.94 -0.05
CA GLU A 104 10.04 16.23 0.75
C GLU A 104 9.78 15.92 2.21
N ARG A 105 8.66 16.41 2.75
CA ARG A 105 8.22 16.12 4.13
C ARG A 105 8.04 14.62 4.36
N LEU A 106 7.43 13.91 3.41
CA LEU A 106 7.24 12.46 3.53
C LEU A 106 8.57 11.68 3.63
N ARG A 107 9.66 12.21 3.05
CA ARG A 107 11.02 11.66 3.11
C ARG A 107 11.86 12.23 4.25
N GLY A 108 11.36 13.23 4.94
CA GLY A 108 12.00 13.87 6.08
C GLY A 108 12.06 12.98 7.32
N ASP A 109 12.10 13.58 8.49
CA ASP A 109 12.00 12.80 9.71
C ASP A 109 10.58 12.23 9.89
N ILE A 110 10.47 11.20 10.74
CA ILE A 110 9.22 10.45 10.90
C ILE A 110 8.09 11.31 11.49
N ALA A 111 8.41 12.35 12.26
CA ALA A 111 7.41 13.22 12.86
C ALA A 111 6.81 14.17 11.81
N ASP A 112 7.65 14.78 10.97
CA ASP A 112 7.21 15.64 9.87
C ASP A 112 6.45 14.83 8.80
N ALA A 113 6.94 13.63 8.48
CA ALA A 113 6.23 12.70 7.60
C ALA A 113 4.85 12.31 8.14
N GLY A 114 4.75 12.06 9.45
CA GLY A 114 3.47 11.80 10.12
C GLY A 114 2.50 12.98 10.00
N GLN A 115 2.97 14.19 10.29
CA GLN A 115 2.16 15.41 10.12
C GLN A 115 1.69 15.60 8.68
N ALA A 116 2.56 15.36 7.69
CA ALA A 116 2.19 15.45 6.28
C ALA A 116 1.07 14.46 5.93
N LEU A 117 1.13 13.23 6.46
CA LEU A 117 0.10 12.21 6.25
C LEU A 117 -1.23 12.56 6.92
N ASP A 118 -1.21 13.19 8.10
CA ASP A 118 -2.43 13.64 8.81
C ASP A 118 -3.21 14.69 8.02
N GLU A 119 -2.55 15.42 7.13
CA GLU A 119 -3.17 16.38 6.22
C GLU A 119 -3.90 15.73 5.04
N LEU A 120 -3.69 14.42 4.80
CA LEU A 120 -4.37 13.68 3.73
C LEU A 120 -5.75 13.19 4.20
N PRO A 121 -6.82 13.64 3.56
CA PRO A 121 -8.18 13.24 3.94
C PRO A 121 -8.41 11.76 3.60
N HIS A 122 -9.20 11.10 4.44
CA HIS A 122 -9.65 9.72 4.23
C HIS A 122 -8.52 8.67 4.12
N LEU A 123 -7.32 8.99 4.59
CA LEU A 123 -6.23 8.03 4.64
C LEU A 123 -6.30 7.24 5.95
N ALA A 124 -6.44 5.92 5.86
CA ALA A 124 -6.36 5.07 7.03
C ALA A 124 -4.91 5.03 7.56
N SER A 125 -4.75 4.87 8.89
CA SER A 125 -3.42 4.81 9.52
C SER A 125 -2.50 3.76 8.87
N VAL A 126 -3.02 2.59 8.52
CA VAL A 126 -2.26 1.54 7.82
C VAL A 126 -1.81 2.00 6.43
N SER A 127 -2.67 2.70 5.69
CA SER A 127 -2.32 3.27 4.38
C SER A 127 -1.23 4.34 4.50
N GLY A 128 -1.26 5.15 5.57
CA GLY A 128 -0.17 6.09 5.89
C GLY A 128 1.17 5.37 6.09
N GLN A 129 1.18 4.26 6.82
CA GLN A 129 2.39 3.45 7.02
C GLN A 129 2.92 2.82 5.71
N TRP A 130 2.03 2.38 4.82
CA TRP A 130 2.43 1.97 3.48
C TRP A 130 3.06 3.11 2.68
N MET A 131 2.54 4.34 2.80
CA MET A 131 3.13 5.52 2.16
C MET A 131 4.51 5.85 2.75
N LEU A 132 4.70 5.75 4.08
CA LEU A 132 6.01 5.91 4.72
C LEU A 132 7.04 4.93 4.18
N LEU A 133 6.69 3.65 4.05
CA LEU A 133 7.61 2.63 3.54
C LEU A 133 7.90 2.80 2.04
N LEU A 134 6.86 2.98 1.22
CA LEU A 134 6.97 2.86 -0.25
C LEU A 134 7.40 4.17 -0.94
N ALA A 135 6.93 5.32 -0.44
CA ALA A 135 7.21 6.63 -1.02
C ALA A 135 8.10 7.51 -0.13
N GLY A 136 8.01 7.34 1.19
CA GLY A 136 8.84 8.05 2.17
C GLY A 136 10.23 7.44 2.34
N GLY A 137 10.37 6.13 2.15
CA GLY A 137 11.63 5.41 2.34
C GLY A 137 11.98 5.12 3.81
N HIS A 138 10.98 5.18 4.70
CA HIS A 138 11.17 4.86 6.10
C HIS A 138 11.36 3.35 6.32
N LEU A 139 12.31 2.99 7.17
CA LEU A 139 12.68 1.59 7.45
C LEU A 139 11.73 0.99 8.49
N MET A 140 10.55 0.63 8.06
CA MET A 140 9.52 0.04 8.92
C MET A 140 8.65 -0.95 8.14
N LEU A 141 8.03 -1.90 8.84
CA LEU A 141 6.93 -2.70 8.29
C LEU A 141 5.59 -2.07 8.66
N PRO A 142 4.65 -1.95 7.71
CA PRO A 142 3.31 -1.48 8.04
C PRO A 142 2.61 -2.43 9.03
N ALA A 143 1.91 -1.88 10.01
CA ALA A 143 1.06 -2.64 10.92
C ALA A 143 -0.24 -3.11 10.22
N ASP A 144 -0.08 -3.64 9.02
CA ASP A 144 -1.16 -4.23 8.23
C ASP A 144 -1.63 -5.52 8.90
N PRO A 145 -2.95 -5.70 9.15
CA PRO A 145 -3.49 -6.88 9.80
C PRO A 145 -3.12 -8.20 9.12
N HIS A 146 -2.92 -8.18 7.79
CA HIS A 146 -2.49 -9.36 7.05
C HIS A 146 -1.03 -9.71 7.34
N ILE A 147 -0.14 -8.70 7.41
CA ILE A 147 1.27 -8.87 7.79
C ILE A 147 1.35 -9.38 9.23
N ALA A 148 0.70 -8.69 10.17
CA ALA A 148 0.71 -9.05 11.58
C ALA A 148 0.24 -10.50 11.82
N ARG A 149 -0.84 -10.93 11.13
CA ARG A 149 -1.35 -12.30 11.23
C ARG A 149 -0.35 -13.32 10.68
N VAL A 150 0.29 -13.07 9.55
CA VAL A 150 1.31 -13.98 8.98
C VAL A 150 2.48 -14.09 9.93
N LEU A 151 3.01 -12.97 10.42
CA LEU A 151 4.12 -12.95 11.38
C LEU A 151 3.77 -13.69 12.65
N SER A 152 2.60 -13.45 13.24
CA SER A 152 2.14 -14.17 14.45
C SER A 152 2.10 -15.68 14.23
N ARG A 153 1.63 -16.16 13.08
CA ARG A 153 1.61 -17.59 12.75
C ARG A 153 3.00 -18.17 12.48
N LEU A 154 3.97 -17.33 12.12
CA LEU A 154 5.39 -17.70 12.05
C LEU A 154 6.09 -17.65 13.42
N GLY A 155 5.39 -17.23 14.48
CA GLY A 155 5.97 -17.05 15.82
C GLY A 155 6.88 -15.83 15.90
N SER A 156 6.56 -14.77 15.16
CA SER A 156 7.26 -13.49 15.10
C SER A 156 6.28 -12.32 15.30
N ASP A 157 6.80 -11.12 15.43
CA ASP A 157 6.09 -9.85 15.46
C ASP A 157 6.76 -8.84 14.52
N LEU A 158 6.17 -7.65 14.36
CA LEU A 158 6.68 -6.61 13.46
C LEU A 158 8.11 -6.21 13.80
N LYS A 159 8.39 -5.93 15.07
CA LYS A 159 9.72 -5.49 15.51
C LYS A 159 10.79 -6.57 15.32
N THR A 160 10.46 -7.81 15.66
CA THR A 160 11.34 -8.96 15.44
C THR A 160 11.60 -9.17 13.95
N ALA A 161 10.55 -9.07 13.12
CA ALA A 161 10.65 -9.19 11.68
C ALA A 161 11.52 -8.08 11.06
N GLU A 162 11.35 -6.83 11.47
CA GLU A 162 12.20 -5.70 11.03
C GLU A 162 13.67 -5.97 11.34
N ASN A 163 13.98 -6.42 12.56
CA ASN A 163 15.34 -6.75 12.96
C ASN A 163 15.92 -7.92 12.15
N GLU A 164 15.11 -8.94 11.83
CA GLU A 164 15.54 -10.08 11.00
C GLU A 164 15.77 -9.70 9.54
N ILE A 165 14.96 -8.79 8.98
CA ILE A 165 15.07 -8.32 7.60
C ILE A 165 16.25 -7.35 7.45
N GLY A 166 16.51 -6.53 8.49
CA GLY A 166 17.59 -5.55 8.52
C GLY A 166 17.22 -4.22 7.86
N GLU A 167 18.23 -3.36 7.70
CA GLU A 167 18.06 -1.95 7.32
C GLU A 167 18.01 -1.71 5.79
N ALA A 168 17.91 -2.75 4.98
CA ALA A 168 17.77 -2.59 3.54
C ALA A 168 16.31 -2.25 3.16
N LEU A 169 16.06 -1.03 2.73
CA LEU A 169 14.72 -0.54 2.34
C LEU A 169 14.04 -1.50 1.34
N SER A 170 14.77 -1.93 0.30
CA SER A 170 14.24 -2.86 -0.71
C SER A 170 13.83 -4.21 -0.13
N ALA A 171 14.53 -4.69 0.90
CA ALA A 171 14.18 -5.93 1.59
C ALA A 171 12.91 -5.77 2.44
N LEU A 172 12.75 -4.62 3.14
CA LEU A 172 11.54 -4.29 3.89
C LEU A 172 10.32 -4.14 2.97
N GLN A 173 10.47 -3.39 1.87
CA GLN A 173 9.41 -3.21 0.87
C GLN A 173 8.98 -4.56 0.28
N ARG A 174 9.92 -5.39 -0.15
CA ARG A 174 9.67 -6.74 -0.66
C ARG A 174 8.95 -7.60 0.39
N SER A 175 9.47 -7.63 1.60
CA SER A 175 8.88 -8.42 2.68
C SER A 175 7.45 -8.00 3.00
N ALA A 176 7.19 -6.71 3.11
CA ALA A 176 5.85 -6.17 3.34
C ALA A 176 4.87 -6.62 2.25
N LEU A 177 5.26 -6.50 0.97
CA LEU A 177 4.41 -6.87 -0.17
C LEU A 177 4.06 -8.36 -0.17
N TYR A 178 5.05 -9.25 0.00
CA TYR A 178 4.81 -10.70 -0.02
C TYR A 178 4.06 -11.19 1.21
N LEU A 179 4.35 -10.66 2.40
CA LEU A 179 3.62 -11.00 3.62
C LEU A 179 2.16 -10.54 3.55
N ALA A 180 1.91 -9.31 3.11
CA ALA A 180 0.55 -8.80 2.93
C ALA A 180 -0.22 -9.59 1.86
N HIS A 181 0.41 -9.90 0.73
CA HIS A 181 -0.20 -10.72 -0.33
C HIS A 181 -0.56 -12.11 0.19
N HIS A 182 0.37 -12.78 0.87
CA HIS A 182 0.14 -14.10 1.46
C HIS A 182 -0.97 -14.10 2.49
N GLY A 183 -1.01 -13.07 3.34
CA GLY A 183 -2.07 -12.89 4.33
C GLY A 183 -3.46 -12.69 3.72
N ARG A 184 -3.55 -12.10 2.53
CA ARG A 184 -4.82 -11.92 1.80
C ARG A 184 -5.22 -13.13 0.98
N ALA A 185 -4.26 -13.82 0.37
CA ALA A 185 -4.54 -14.88 -0.60
C ALA A 185 -4.62 -16.28 0.03
N THR A 186 -3.75 -16.59 0.98
CA THR A 186 -3.56 -17.96 1.48
C THR A 186 -3.70 -18.04 3.01
N CYS A 187 -2.97 -17.18 3.74
CA CYS A 187 -2.97 -17.16 5.20
C CYS A 187 -4.13 -16.29 5.74
N VAL A 188 -5.34 -16.52 5.23
CA VAL A 188 -6.54 -15.77 5.59
C VAL A 188 -6.93 -16.03 7.06
N GLU A 189 -7.77 -15.14 7.61
CA GLU A 189 -8.17 -15.20 9.03
C GLU A 189 -8.96 -16.48 9.32
N THR A 190 -10.01 -16.70 8.55
CA THR A 190 -10.90 -17.85 8.71
C THR A 190 -10.59 -18.88 7.64
N LYS A 191 -10.33 -20.13 8.06
CA LYS A 191 -10.01 -21.27 7.17
C LYS A 191 -8.79 -21.01 6.25
N PRO A 192 -7.60 -20.77 6.83
CA PRO A 192 -6.39 -20.57 6.02
C PRO A 192 -6.08 -21.80 5.16
N LEU A 193 -5.55 -21.56 3.98
CA LEU A 193 -5.23 -22.60 2.99
C LEU A 193 -3.86 -23.23 3.30
N CYS A 194 -3.71 -23.83 4.49
CA CYS A 194 -2.43 -24.37 4.97
C CYS A 194 -1.90 -25.53 4.09
N HIS A 195 -2.75 -26.22 3.36
CA HIS A 195 -2.37 -27.33 2.48
C HIS A 195 -1.63 -26.89 1.21
N ILE A 196 -1.70 -25.60 0.85
CA ILE A 196 -0.94 -25.01 -0.26
C ILE A 196 0.07 -23.95 0.20
N CYS A 197 0.23 -23.75 1.52
CA CYS A 197 1.16 -22.78 2.07
C CYS A 197 2.62 -23.27 1.85
N PRO A 198 3.51 -22.44 1.22
CA PRO A 198 4.88 -22.81 0.90
C PRO A 198 5.80 -22.91 2.12
#